data_e16b1c8a1aa1a2abf713442714aafea0
#
_entry.id   e16b1c8a1aa1a2abf713442714aafea0
#
_cell.length_a   1.000
_cell.length_b   1.000
_cell.length_c   1.000
_cell.angle_alpha   90.00
_cell.angle_beta   90.00
_cell.angle_gamma   90.00
#
_symmetry.space_group_name_H-M   'P 1'
#
loop_
_entity.id
_entity.type
_entity.pdbx_description
1 polymer ?
#
loop_
_entity_poly.entity_id
_entity_poly.type
_entity_poly.pdbx_seq_one_letter_code
_entity_poly.pdbx_strand_id
1 'polypeptide(L)'
;TGVQTCALPIFEESEREMIHSVFELGETLVRELMVPRTEMLFIEGDKTLRQALSLALRSGFTRIPVIDENLDNVVGTAYVKDLAKRVFENRDSENTELVKEHIREAHFVPETKIATELLKDMQRNQIHMAIVVDEYGGTAGLITIEDILEEIVGEIHDEYDDEENEAEWLDSETVRLSARLHVEDFEEIAETEISSAEKEDVDSLGGLLAKHLGRVPIPGNSIEIA
;
A
#
# COMPACT_ATOMS: atom_id res chain seq x y z
N THR A 1 29.66 -25.57 -43.62
CA THR A 1 30.16 -24.46 -42.82
C THR A 1 28.97 -23.65 -42.35
N GLY A 2 28.39 -24.03 -41.21
CA GLY A 2 27.33 -23.31 -40.54
C GLY A 2 27.93 -22.11 -39.79
N VAL A 3 27.55 -20.92 -40.19
CA VAL A 3 27.80 -19.71 -39.41
C VAL A 3 26.79 -19.70 -38.24
N GLN A 4 27.22 -20.11 -37.09
CA GLN A 4 26.47 -19.99 -35.85
C GLN A 4 26.64 -18.54 -35.39
N THR A 5 25.71 -17.64 -35.78
CA THR A 5 25.63 -16.32 -35.19
C THR A 5 25.19 -16.48 -33.73
N CYS A 6 26.16 -16.41 -32.84
CA CYS A 6 25.92 -16.22 -31.41
C CYS A 6 25.45 -14.77 -31.24
N ALA A 7 24.16 -14.54 -31.45
CA ALA A 7 23.56 -13.27 -31.06
C ALA A 7 23.51 -13.26 -29.53
N LEU A 8 24.44 -12.53 -28.92
CA LEU A 8 24.27 -12.15 -27.52
C LEU A 8 22.94 -11.41 -27.38
N PRO A 9 22.13 -11.69 -26.38
CA PRO A 9 20.93 -10.92 -26.15
C PRO A 9 21.32 -9.45 -25.99
N ILE A 10 20.70 -8.56 -26.77
CA ILE A 10 20.98 -7.11 -26.77
C ILE A 10 20.49 -6.50 -25.47
N PHE A 11 19.53 -7.16 -24.79
CA PHE A 11 18.93 -6.74 -23.53
C PHE A 11 19.06 -7.87 -22.51
N GLU A 12 19.28 -7.50 -21.26
CA GLU A 12 19.17 -8.42 -20.13
C GLU A 12 17.71 -8.85 -19.93
N GLU A 13 17.48 -9.92 -19.15
CA GLU A 13 16.13 -10.47 -18.95
C GLU A 13 15.22 -9.41 -18.28
N SER A 14 15.72 -8.75 -17.24
CA SER A 14 15.03 -7.64 -16.53
C SER A 14 14.67 -6.45 -17.45
N GLU A 15 15.56 -6.09 -18.39
CA GLU A 15 15.28 -5.02 -19.34
C GLU A 15 14.15 -5.41 -20.31
N ARG A 16 14.04 -6.70 -20.67
CA ARG A 16 12.96 -7.21 -21.51
C ARG A 16 11.64 -7.23 -20.78
N GLU A 17 11.63 -7.63 -19.52
CA GLU A 17 10.44 -7.61 -18.67
C GLU A 17 9.94 -6.19 -18.51
N MET A 18 10.80 -5.24 -18.18
CA MET A 18 10.44 -3.83 -18.08
C MET A 18 9.85 -3.27 -19.39
N ILE A 19 10.43 -3.62 -20.56
CA ILE A 19 9.90 -3.22 -21.85
C ILE A 19 8.51 -3.84 -22.06
N HIS A 20 8.28 -5.08 -21.65
CA HIS A 20 6.99 -5.75 -21.75
C HIS A 20 5.94 -5.05 -20.90
N SER A 21 6.26 -4.79 -19.63
CA SER A 21 5.37 -4.06 -18.70
C SER A 21 4.96 -2.68 -19.23
N VAL A 22 5.87 -1.95 -19.90
CA VAL A 22 5.52 -0.66 -20.53
C VAL A 22 4.45 -0.82 -21.63
N PHE A 23 4.50 -1.92 -22.41
CA PHE A 23 3.48 -2.18 -23.43
C PHE A 23 2.14 -2.58 -22.79
N GLU A 24 2.16 -3.44 -21.76
CA GLU A 24 0.95 -3.87 -21.05
C GLU A 24 0.28 -2.68 -20.35
N LEU A 25 1.05 -1.81 -19.70
CA LEU A 25 0.53 -0.59 -19.09
C LEU A 25 -0.22 0.32 -20.08
N GLY A 26 0.10 0.21 -21.39
CA GLY A 26 -0.58 0.96 -22.45
C GLY A 26 -2.07 0.59 -22.60
N GLU A 27 -2.49 -0.57 -22.14
CA GLU A 27 -3.87 -1.08 -22.19
C GLU A 27 -4.51 -1.17 -20.78
N THR A 28 -3.71 -1.08 -19.72
CA THR A 28 -4.15 -1.20 -18.31
C THR A 28 -5.01 0.00 -17.91
N LEU A 29 -6.13 -0.28 -17.27
CA LEU A 29 -7.04 0.75 -16.76
C LEU A 29 -6.69 1.12 -15.30
N VAL A 30 -7.00 2.35 -14.91
CA VAL A 30 -6.79 2.86 -13.54
C VAL A 30 -7.40 1.94 -12.48
N ARG A 31 -8.59 1.36 -12.74
CA ARG A 31 -9.25 0.44 -11.79
C ARG A 31 -8.46 -0.84 -11.50
N GLU A 32 -7.51 -1.21 -12.36
CA GLU A 32 -6.71 -2.43 -12.20
C GLU A 32 -5.50 -2.19 -11.29
N LEU A 33 -5.09 -0.92 -11.12
CA LEU A 33 -3.93 -0.50 -10.34
C LEU A 33 -4.30 0.27 -9.05
N MET A 34 -5.54 0.73 -8.95
CA MET A 34 -5.96 1.57 -7.81
C MET A 34 -6.01 0.78 -6.50
N VAL A 35 -5.71 1.46 -5.41
CA VAL A 35 -6.11 1.01 -4.07
C VAL A 35 -7.63 1.11 -3.97
N PRO A 36 -8.35 0.01 -3.76
CA PRO A 36 -9.81 0.01 -3.72
C PRO A 36 -10.34 0.77 -2.51
N ARG A 37 -11.56 1.30 -2.61
CA ARG A 37 -12.24 2.08 -1.56
C ARG A 37 -12.20 1.43 -0.17
N THR A 38 -12.29 0.11 -0.11
CA THR A 38 -12.31 -0.66 1.15
C THR A 38 -10.97 -0.66 1.88
N GLU A 39 -9.89 -0.37 1.17
CA GLU A 39 -8.52 -0.35 1.69
C GLU A 39 -7.96 1.06 1.86
N MET A 40 -8.71 2.07 1.40
CA MET A 40 -8.28 3.46 1.52
C MET A 40 -8.17 3.90 2.98
N LEU A 41 -7.01 4.46 3.33
CA LEU A 41 -6.87 5.28 4.52
C LEU A 41 -7.33 6.70 4.23
N PHE A 42 -8.15 7.25 5.09
CA PHE A 42 -8.66 8.63 5.00
C PHE A 42 -8.75 9.30 6.38
N ILE A 43 -8.97 10.60 6.39
CA ILE A 43 -9.24 11.35 7.62
C ILE A 43 -10.43 12.29 7.41
N GLU A 44 -11.25 12.43 8.44
CA GLU A 44 -12.36 13.39 8.45
C GLU A 44 -11.82 14.82 8.61
N GLY A 45 -12.40 15.76 7.86
CA GLY A 45 -11.93 17.15 7.81
C GLY A 45 -12.09 17.92 9.13
N ASP A 46 -12.93 17.45 10.06
CA ASP A 46 -13.15 18.02 11.39
C ASP A 46 -12.12 17.57 12.45
N LYS A 47 -11.21 16.67 12.08
CA LYS A 47 -10.11 16.25 12.97
C LYS A 47 -9.06 17.36 13.08
N THR A 48 -8.35 17.35 14.21
CA THR A 48 -7.25 18.28 14.46
C THR A 48 -5.98 17.89 13.70
N LEU A 49 -5.06 18.86 13.51
CA LEU A 49 -3.76 18.58 12.88
C LEU A 49 -2.97 17.50 13.63
N ARG A 50 -3.08 17.47 14.96
CA ARG A 50 -2.46 16.42 15.79
C ARG A 50 -2.96 15.02 15.44
N GLN A 51 -4.27 14.86 15.27
CA GLN A 51 -4.87 13.57 14.92
C GLN A 51 -4.42 13.12 13.53
N ALA A 52 -4.36 14.05 12.56
CA ALA A 52 -3.87 13.76 11.22
C ALA A 52 -2.39 13.34 11.21
N LEU A 53 -1.53 14.07 11.92
CA LEU A 53 -0.11 13.74 12.02
C LEU A 53 0.10 12.39 12.75
N SER A 54 -0.69 12.12 13.79
CA SER A 54 -0.64 10.82 14.49
C SER A 54 -1.08 9.67 13.58
N LEU A 55 -2.08 9.88 12.71
CA LEU A 55 -2.52 8.90 11.72
C LEU A 55 -1.41 8.66 10.69
N ALA A 56 -0.86 9.74 10.13
CA ALA A 56 0.21 9.69 9.15
C ALA A 56 1.46 8.94 9.66
N LEU A 57 1.88 9.22 10.89
CA LEU A 57 3.05 8.56 11.51
C LEU A 57 2.83 7.05 11.71
N ARG A 58 1.59 6.63 12.01
CA ARG A 58 1.27 5.21 12.20
C ARG A 58 1.10 4.46 10.88
N SER A 59 0.60 5.12 9.86
CA SER A 59 0.36 4.51 8.55
C SER A 59 1.55 4.60 7.60
N GLY A 60 2.52 5.48 7.86
CA GLY A 60 3.63 5.76 6.96
C GLY A 60 3.27 6.62 5.74
N PHE A 61 1.98 6.96 5.55
CA PHE A 61 1.55 7.71 4.37
C PHE A 61 1.88 9.19 4.46
N THR A 62 2.36 9.75 3.36
CA THR A 62 2.72 11.18 3.24
C THR A 62 1.56 12.05 2.75
N ARG A 63 0.53 11.42 2.15
CA ARG A 63 -0.67 12.07 1.61
C ARG A 63 -1.90 11.27 2.03
N ILE A 64 -2.89 11.94 2.58
CA ILE A 64 -4.10 11.29 3.09
C ILE A 64 -5.32 12.02 2.51
N PRO A 65 -6.26 11.31 1.85
CA PRO A 65 -7.53 11.87 1.45
C PRO A 65 -8.31 12.41 2.65
N VAL A 66 -8.91 13.58 2.48
CA VAL A 66 -9.75 14.21 3.50
C VAL A 66 -11.20 14.16 3.05
N ILE A 67 -12.05 13.62 3.89
CA ILE A 67 -13.48 13.47 3.62
C ILE A 67 -14.32 14.39 4.50
N ASP A 68 -15.52 14.68 4.02
CA ASP A 68 -16.58 15.32 4.79
C ASP A 68 -17.81 14.37 4.76
N GLU A 69 -18.32 14.02 5.94
CA GLU A 69 -19.45 13.11 6.17
C GLU A 69 -19.24 11.64 5.72
N ASN A 70 -18.79 11.37 4.50
CA ASN A 70 -18.61 10.02 3.97
C ASN A 70 -17.51 9.95 2.90
N LEU A 71 -17.14 8.71 2.51
CA LEU A 71 -16.08 8.45 1.54
C LEU A 71 -16.35 8.96 0.12
N ASP A 72 -17.61 9.20 -0.25
CA ASP A 72 -17.93 9.78 -1.56
C ASP A 72 -17.73 11.29 -1.61
N ASN A 73 -17.58 11.91 -0.45
CA ASN A 73 -17.36 13.34 -0.32
C ASN A 73 -15.90 13.65 0.06
N VAL A 74 -14.98 13.40 -0.86
CA VAL A 74 -13.57 13.76 -0.70
C VAL A 74 -13.41 15.26 -0.97
N VAL A 75 -13.07 16.03 0.06
CA VAL A 75 -12.94 17.49 0.00
C VAL A 75 -11.53 17.98 -0.34
N GLY A 76 -10.53 17.10 -0.25
CA GLY A 76 -9.14 17.43 -0.57
C GLY A 76 -8.15 16.37 -0.12
N THR A 77 -6.88 16.73 -0.19
CA THR A 77 -5.76 15.89 0.25
C THR A 77 -4.95 16.62 1.30
N ALA A 78 -4.74 15.99 2.44
CA ALA A 78 -3.82 16.45 3.47
C ALA A 78 -2.40 15.97 3.15
N TYR A 79 -1.48 16.92 3.04
CA TYR A 79 -0.06 16.63 2.90
C TYR A 79 0.61 16.71 4.27
N VAL A 80 1.16 15.61 4.74
CA VAL A 80 1.79 15.52 6.08
C VAL A 80 2.87 16.58 6.26
N LYS A 81 3.64 16.88 5.21
CA LYS A 81 4.67 17.92 5.21
C LYS A 81 4.08 19.32 5.48
N ASP A 82 2.91 19.63 4.92
CA ASP A 82 2.29 20.94 5.10
C ASP A 82 1.71 21.05 6.51
N LEU A 83 1.05 20.00 7.02
CA LEU A 83 0.55 19.93 8.39
C LEU A 83 1.69 20.05 9.41
N ALA A 84 2.77 19.30 9.22
CA ALA A 84 3.94 19.34 10.09
C ALA A 84 4.59 20.74 10.11
N LYS A 85 4.71 21.37 8.93
CA LYS A 85 5.21 22.74 8.81
C LYS A 85 4.34 23.71 9.60
N ARG A 86 3.01 23.61 9.48
CA ARG A 86 2.06 24.47 10.20
C ARG A 86 2.21 24.34 11.72
N VAL A 87 2.28 23.11 12.22
CA VAL A 87 2.47 22.84 13.64
C VAL A 87 3.84 23.33 14.13
N PHE A 88 4.89 23.23 13.31
CA PHE A 88 6.20 23.74 13.64
C PHE A 88 6.21 25.27 13.76
N GLU A 89 5.52 25.98 12.87
CA GLU A 89 5.39 27.44 12.89
C GLU A 89 4.53 27.95 14.07
N ASN A 90 3.49 27.20 14.43
CA ASN A 90 2.60 27.51 15.55
C ASN A 90 2.16 26.22 16.27
N ARG A 91 2.74 25.95 17.45
CA ARG A 91 2.44 24.75 18.23
C ARG A 91 0.98 24.64 18.68
N ASP A 92 0.32 25.76 18.92
CA ASP A 92 -1.08 25.76 19.35
C ASP A 92 -2.02 25.26 18.24
N SER A 93 -1.62 25.39 16.96
CA SER A 93 -2.38 24.93 15.81
C SER A 93 -2.65 23.43 15.83
N GLU A 94 -1.77 22.65 16.41
CA GLU A 94 -1.88 21.20 16.49
C GLU A 94 -3.21 20.71 17.10
N ASN A 95 -3.75 21.46 18.08
CA ASN A 95 -4.99 21.11 18.78
C ASN A 95 -6.17 22.06 18.45
N THR A 96 -5.92 23.19 17.81
CA THR A 96 -6.93 24.23 17.56
C THR A 96 -7.39 24.33 16.12
N GLU A 97 -6.54 23.96 15.17
CA GLU A 97 -6.85 24.04 13.74
C GLU A 97 -7.32 22.68 13.21
N LEU A 98 -8.24 22.71 12.24
CA LEU A 98 -8.81 21.51 11.63
C LEU A 98 -8.09 21.15 10.33
N VAL A 99 -8.06 19.86 10.01
CA VAL A 99 -7.40 19.36 8.81
C VAL A 99 -7.93 20.01 7.55
N LYS A 100 -9.24 20.18 7.42
CA LYS A 100 -9.89 20.82 6.25
C LYS A 100 -9.42 22.23 5.94
N GLU A 101 -8.79 22.92 6.88
CA GLU A 101 -8.25 24.27 6.69
C GLU A 101 -6.88 24.26 6.01
N HIS A 102 -6.24 23.08 5.92
CA HIS A 102 -4.86 22.87 5.44
C HIS A 102 -4.74 21.78 4.37
N ILE A 103 -5.80 21.58 3.60
CA ILE A 103 -5.85 20.63 2.49
C ILE A 103 -5.45 21.30 1.17
N ARG A 104 -4.99 20.46 0.24
CA ARG A 104 -4.89 20.82 -1.17
C ARG A 104 -6.07 20.24 -1.93
N GLU A 105 -6.36 20.79 -3.10
CA GLU A 105 -7.39 20.30 -4.01
C GLU A 105 -7.13 18.82 -4.35
N ALA A 106 -8.17 17.99 -4.27
CA ALA A 106 -8.12 16.61 -4.71
C ALA A 106 -8.28 16.55 -6.24
N HIS A 107 -7.50 15.67 -6.86
CA HIS A 107 -7.63 15.38 -8.29
C HIS A 107 -8.49 14.13 -8.47
N PHE A 108 -9.50 14.22 -9.32
CA PHE A 108 -10.42 13.13 -9.60
C PHE A 108 -10.19 12.58 -11.01
N VAL A 109 -10.20 11.26 -11.12
CA VAL A 109 -10.01 10.55 -12.39
C VAL A 109 -11.03 9.42 -12.52
N PRO A 110 -11.57 9.16 -13.71
CA PRO A 110 -12.47 8.02 -13.91
C PRO A 110 -11.69 6.70 -13.85
N GLU A 111 -12.29 5.66 -13.29
CA GLU A 111 -11.70 4.32 -13.19
C GLU A 111 -11.40 3.67 -14.54
N THR A 112 -12.09 4.12 -15.60
CA THR A 112 -11.91 3.63 -16.97
C THR A 112 -10.79 4.32 -17.75
N LYS A 113 -10.07 5.26 -17.12
CA LYS A 113 -8.95 5.95 -17.77
C LYS A 113 -7.77 4.98 -17.94
N ILE A 114 -7.01 5.13 -19.04
CA ILE A 114 -5.80 4.35 -19.28
C ILE A 114 -4.67 4.86 -18.36
N ALA A 115 -3.96 3.94 -17.70
CA ALA A 115 -2.92 4.25 -16.71
C ALA A 115 -1.78 5.12 -17.29
N THR A 116 -1.34 4.85 -18.52
CA THR A 116 -0.30 5.67 -19.18
C THR A 116 -0.75 7.09 -19.48
N GLU A 117 -2.03 7.32 -19.74
CA GLU A 117 -2.57 8.67 -19.93
C GLU A 117 -2.63 9.41 -18.58
N LEU A 118 -3.06 8.70 -17.52
CA LEU A 118 -3.04 9.24 -16.18
C LEU A 118 -1.62 9.61 -15.73
N LEU A 119 -0.65 8.74 -15.95
CA LEU A 119 0.76 8.99 -15.62
C LEU A 119 1.27 10.30 -16.26
N LYS A 120 0.97 10.52 -17.56
CA LYS A 120 1.34 11.75 -18.27
C LYS A 120 0.66 12.99 -17.66
N ASP A 121 -0.61 12.86 -17.28
CA ASP A 121 -1.34 13.97 -16.67
C ASP A 121 -0.80 14.28 -15.26
N MET A 122 -0.50 13.26 -14.46
CA MET A 122 0.11 13.40 -13.14
C MET A 122 1.47 14.07 -13.21
N GLN A 123 2.33 13.64 -14.14
CA GLN A 123 3.64 14.25 -14.36
C GLN A 123 3.54 15.72 -14.80
N ARG A 124 2.65 16.03 -15.75
CA ARG A 124 2.46 17.40 -16.26
C ARG A 124 1.98 18.35 -15.18
N ASN A 125 1.07 17.88 -14.33
CA ASN A 125 0.41 18.69 -13.30
C ASN A 125 1.07 18.58 -11.92
N GLN A 126 2.15 17.80 -11.81
CA GLN A 126 2.85 17.51 -10.54
C GLN A 126 1.92 16.95 -9.45
N ILE A 127 1.02 16.07 -9.88
CA ILE A 127 0.07 15.35 -9.02
C ILE A 127 0.70 14.01 -8.66
N HIS A 128 0.67 13.64 -7.39
CA HIS A 128 1.22 12.37 -6.90
C HIS A 128 0.13 11.39 -6.43
N MET A 129 -1.10 11.87 -6.27
CA MET A 129 -2.24 11.06 -5.85
C MET A 129 -3.51 11.58 -6.50
N ALA A 130 -4.35 10.69 -7.01
CA ALA A 130 -5.67 11.00 -7.55
C ALA A 130 -6.74 10.12 -6.90
N ILE A 131 -7.92 10.67 -6.73
CA ILE A 131 -9.12 9.95 -6.29
C ILE A 131 -9.79 9.36 -7.52
N VAL A 132 -10.03 8.06 -7.49
CA VAL A 132 -10.68 7.35 -8.58
C VAL A 132 -12.18 7.34 -8.35
N VAL A 133 -12.93 7.72 -9.39
CA VAL A 133 -14.39 7.78 -9.33
C VAL A 133 -15.03 6.80 -10.31
N ASP A 134 -16.14 6.21 -9.88
CA ASP A 134 -16.99 5.36 -10.68
C ASP A 134 -17.91 6.15 -11.61
N GLU A 135 -18.72 5.46 -12.44
CA GLU A 135 -19.65 6.07 -13.39
C GLU A 135 -20.84 6.77 -12.72
N TYR A 136 -21.03 6.60 -11.43
CA TYR A 136 -22.09 7.24 -10.63
C TYR A 136 -21.56 8.46 -9.86
N GLY A 137 -20.25 8.73 -9.93
CA GLY A 137 -19.59 9.80 -9.22
C GLY A 137 -19.21 9.45 -7.77
N GLY A 138 -19.33 8.20 -7.37
CA GLY A 138 -18.85 7.68 -6.09
C GLY A 138 -17.34 7.44 -6.11
N THR A 139 -16.71 7.43 -4.94
CA THR A 139 -15.30 7.10 -4.81
C THR A 139 -15.09 5.59 -4.97
N ALA A 140 -14.43 5.18 -6.05
CA ALA A 140 -14.04 3.78 -6.31
C ALA A 140 -12.74 3.40 -5.58
N GLY A 141 -11.81 4.36 -5.46
CA GLY A 141 -10.51 4.11 -4.86
C GLY A 141 -9.60 5.34 -4.91
N LEU A 142 -8.32 5.14 -4.74
CA LEU A 142 -7.27 6.12 -5.02
C LEU A 142 -6.14 5.47 -5.81
N ILE A 143 -5.36 6.28 -6.49
CA ILE A 143 -4.17 5.83 -7.20
C ILE A 143 -3.05 6.84 -7.03
N THR A 144 -1.83 6.35 -6.85
CA THR A 144 -0.63 7.19 -6.76
C THR A 144 0.23 7.04 -8.02
N ILE A 145 1.18 7.94 -8.20
CA ILE A 145 2.15 7.82 -9.30
C ILE A 145 3.08 6.63 -9.06
N GLU A 146 3.32 6.34 -7.80
CA GLU A 146 4.12 5.24 -7.31
C GLU A 146 3.51 3.90 -7.76
N ASP A 147 2.18 3.69 -7.61
CA ASP A 147 1.47 2.48 -8.03
C ASP A 147 1.60 2.22 -9.54
N ILE A 148 1.53 3.30 -10.36
CA ILE A 148 1.68 3.17 -11.82
C ILE A 148 3.13 2.85 -12.22
N LEU A 149 4.11 3.38 -11.49
CA LEU A 149 5.52 3.12 -11.75
C LEU A 149 5.93 1.71 -11.34
N GLU A 150 5.33 1.18 -10.29
CA GLU A 150 5.55 -0.18 -9.80
C GLU A 150 5.21 -1.23 -10.88
N GLU A 151 4.16 -1.02 -11.67
CA GLU A 151 3.83 -1.87 -12.82
C GLU A 151 4.91 -1.91 -13.90
N ILE A 152 5.73 -0.87 -14.01
CA ILE A 152 6.82 -0.82 -14.99
C ILE A 152 8.10 -1.43 -14.44
N VAL A 153 8.43 -1.10 -13.19
CA VAL A 153 9.73 -1.40 -12.58
C VAL A 153 9.69 -2.71 -11.79
N GLY A 154 8.49 -3.18 -11.44
CA GLY A 154 8.28 -4.24 -10.46
C GLY A 154 8.47 -3.70 -9.03
N GLU A 155 8.31 -4.56 -8.04
CA GLU A 155 8.65 -4.20 -6.67
C GLU A 155 10.13 -3.79 -6.63
N ILE A 156 10.37 -2.52 -6.29
CA ILE A 156 11.74 -2.03 -6.05
C ILE A 156 12.11 -2.56 -4.68
N HIS A 157 12.78 -3.71 -4.65
CA HIS A 157 13.42 -4.16 -3.43
C HIS A 157 14.50 -3.12 -3.08
N ASP A 158 14.30 -2.37 -2.00
CA ASP A 158 15.33 -1.50 -1.46
C ASP A 158 16.50 -2.38 -1.02
N GLU A 159 17.75 -1.91 -1.18
CA GLU A 159 18.95 -2.61 -0.66
C GLU A 159 18.88 -2.80 0.87
N TYR A 160 17.89 -2.19 1.52
CA TYR A 160 17.52 -2.33 2.94
C TYR A 160 16.24 -3.15 3.17
N ASP A 161 15.53 -3.52 2.12
CA ASP A 161 14.61 -4.65 2.18
C ASP A 161 15.51 -5.91 2.18
N ASP A 162 16.23 -6.07 3.27
CA ASP A 162 16.66 -7.40 3.67
C ASP A 162 15.46 -8.30 3.39
N GLU A 163 15.67 -9.40 2.62
CA GLU A 163 14.75 -10.53 2.58
C GLU A 163 14.07 -10.54 3.93
N GLU A 164 12.75 -10.15 3.99
CA GLU A 164 12.07 -10.17 5.30
C GLU A 164 12.40 -11.54 5.82
N ASN A 165 13.34 -11.61 6.76
CA ASN A 165 13.74 -12.88 7.32
C ASN A 165 12.44 -13.44 7.83
N GLU A 166 11.90 -14.43 7.13
CA GLU A 166 10.62 -15.04 7.46
C GLU A 166 10.56 -15.39 8.93
N ALA A 167 11.77 -15.50 9.54
CA ALA A 167 11.97 -15.70 10.97
C ALA A 167 13.19 -14.92 11.50
N GLU A 168 12.98 -14.05 12.51
CA GLU A 168 14.00 -13.33 13.27
C GLU A 168 13.94 -13.73 14.73
N TRP A 169 14.97 -14.42 15.24
CA TRP A 169 15.07 -14.76 16.66
C TRP A 169 15.42 -13.52 17.50
N LEU A 170 14.51 -13.10 18.37
CA LEU A 170 14.69 -11.96 19.26
C LEU A 170 15.47 -12.37 20.53
N ASP A 171 15.25 -13.60 21.00
CA ASP A 171 15.95 -14.24 22.11
C ASP A 171 15.85 -15.78 21.97
N SER A 172 16.25 -16.53 23.02
CA SER A 172 16.25 -18.02 22.99
C SER A 172 14.85 -18.65 23.00
N GLU A 173 13.80 -17.89 23.23
CA GLU A 173 12.42 -18.37 23.38
C GLU A 173 11.42 -17.56 22.52
N THR A 174 11.88 -16.47 21.89
CA THR A 174 11.02 -15.54 21.17
C THR A 174 11.51 -15.38 19.72
N VAL A 175 10.66 -15.68 18.77
CA VAL A 175 10.91 -15.47 17.35
C VAL A 175 9.86 -14.50 16.77
N ARG A 176 10.31 -13.57 15.93
CA ARG A 176 9.45 -12.75 15.09
C ARG A 176 9.30 -13.46 13.75
N LEU A 177 8.06 -13.68 13.33
CA LEU A 177 7.74 -14.34 12.08
C LEU A 177 6.91 -13.45 11.18
N SER A 178 7.12 -13.59 9.86
CA SER A 178 6.23 -12.98 8.88
C SER A 178 4.85 -13.63 8.95
N ALA A 179 3.79 -12.83 8.84
CA ALA A 179 2.42 -13.34 8.76
C ALA A 179 2.17 -14.14 7.46
N ARG A 180 3.03 -13.97 6.45
CA ARG A 180 3.00 -14.69 5.16
C ARG A 180 3.70 -16.04 5.22
N LEU A 181 4.48 -16.32 6.28
CA LEU A 181 5.18 -17.58 6.47
C LEU A 181 4.20 -18.76 6.34
N HIS A 182 4.59 -19.77 5.57
CA HIS A 182 3.78 -20.98 5.44
C HIS A 182 3.65 -21.71 6.79
N VAL A 183 2.50 -22.31 7.03
CA VAL A 183 2.22 -23.01 8.30
C VAL A 183 3.19 -24.18 8.51
N GLU A 184 3.64 -24.82 7.44
CA GLU A 184 4.63 -25.91 7.49
C GLU A 184 6.00 -25.42 7.97
N ASP A 185 6.46 -24.26 7.47
CA ASP A 185 7.73 -23.65 7.90
C ASP A 185 7.65 -23.16 9.35
N PHE A 186 6.47 -22.69 9.78
CA PHE A 186 6.23 -22.35 11.18
C PHE A 186 6.37 -23.57 12.10
N GLU A 187 5.86 -24.74 11.70
CA GLU A 187 5.98 -25.98 12.47
C GLU A 187 7.45 -26.38 12.66
N GLU A 188 8.28 -26.22 11.62
CA GLU A 188 9.72 -26.50 11.70
C GLU A 188 10.43 -25.54 12.66
N ILE A 189 10.12 -24.22 12.56
CA ILE A 189 10.76 -23.18 13.39
C ILE A 189 10.33 -23.29 14.85
N ALA A 190 9.05 -23.56 15.09
CA ALA A 190 8.47 -23.66 16.45
C ALA A 190 8.63 -25.05 17.08
N GLU A 191 9.18 -26.03 16.35
CA GLU A 191 9.30 -27.44 16.75
C GLU A 191 7.95 -28.01 17.28
N THR A 192 6.83 -27.65 16.61
CA THR A 192 5.48 -28.04 16.99
C THR A 192 4.71 -28.63 15.81
N GLU A 193 3.70 -29.43 16.07
CA GLU A 193 2.80 -29.97 15.05
C GLU A 193 1.41 -29.35 15.22
N ILE A 194 0.90 -28.74 14.15
CA ILE A 194 -0.46 -28.21 14.10
C ILE A 194 -1.40 -29.28 13.57
N SER A 195 -2.53 -29.46 14.21
CA SER A 195 -3.50 -30.48 13.80
C SER A 195 -4.01 -30.25 12.36
N SER A 196 -4.28 -31.33 11.63
CA SER A 196 -4.80 -31.25 10.27
C SER A 196 -6.12 -30.48 10.17
N ALA A 197 -6.91 -30.46 11.24
CA ALA A 197 -8.17 -29.70 11.29
C ALA A 197 -7.93 -28.17 11.41
N GLU A 198 -6.84 -27.78 12.04
CA GLU A 198 -6.44 -26.36 12.14
C GLU A 198 -5.81 -25.84 10.85
N LYS A 199 -5.13 -26.71 10.10
CA LYS A 199 -4.55 -26.40 8.78
C LYS A 199 -5.60 -26.38 7.65
N GLU A 200 -6.79 -26.92 7.85
CA GLU A 200 -7.82 -26.95 6.82
C GLU A 200 -8.18 -25.53 6.36
N ASP A 201 -8.03 -25.26 5.06
CA ASP A 201 -8.25 -23.95 4.41
C ASP A 201 -7.28 -22.82 4.86
N VAL A 202 -6.07 -23.16 5.35
CA VAL A 202 -5.11 -22.16 5.82
C VAL A 202 -3.71 -22.49 5.34
N ASP A 203 -3.09 -21.57 4.57
CA ASP A 203 -1.74 -21.76 4.00
C ASP A 203 -0.67 -20.94 4.75
N SER A 204 -1.06 -19.87 5.49
CA SER A 204 -0.13 -18.95 6.12
C SER A 204 -0.38 -18.76 7.62
N LEU A 205 0.66 -18.37 8.35
CA LEU A 205 0.60 -18.06 9.78
C LEU A 205 -0.45 -16.97 10.10
N GLY A 206 -0.53 -15.93 9.27
CA GLY A 206 -1.56 -14.90 9.39
C GLY A 206 -2.98 -15.43 9.22
N GLY A 207 -3.17 -16.38 8.28
CA GLY A 207 -4.43 -17.08 8.08
C GLY A 207 -4.80 -17.95 9.28
N LEU A 208 -3.84 -18.65 9.87
CA LEU A 208 -4.03 -19.46 11.09
C LEU A 208 -4.47 -18.58 12.27
N LEU A 209 -3.80 -17.45 12.47
CA LEU A 209 -4.18 -16.46 13.48
C LEU A 209 -5.60 -15.92 13.25
N ALA A 210 -5.94 -15.58 12.01
CA ALA A 210 -7.27 -15.08 11.66
C ALA A 210 -8.36 -16.12 11.90
N LYS A 211 -8.09 -17.39 11.58
CA LYS A 211 -9.01 -18.52 11.83
C LYS A 211 -9.30 -18.69 13.32
N HIS A 212 -8.27 -18.67 14.15
CA HIS A 212 -8.43 -18.78 15.62
C HIS A 212 -9.16 -17.58 16.24
N LEU A 213 -8.89 -16.36 15.76
CA LEU A 213 -9.53 -15.14 16.26
C LEU A 213 -10.93 -14.90 15.68
N GLY A 214 -11.30 -15.58 14.58
CA GLY A 214 -12.55 -15.34 13.85
C GLY A 214 -12.61 -13.95 13.18
N ARG A 215 -11.46 -13.28 13.04
CA ARG A 215 -11.31 -11.95 12.44
C ARG A 215 -9.86 -11.70 12.06
N VAL A 216 -9.62 -10.67 11.23
CA VAL A 216 -8.26 -10.21 10.91
C VAL A 216 -7.52 -9.79 12.19
N PRO A 217 -6.30 -10.32 12.44
CA PRO A 217 -5.51 -9.95 13.61
C PRO A 217 -5.15 -8.46 13.61
N ILE A 218 -5.18 -7.85 14.79
CA ILE A 218 -4.67 -6.48 15.00
C ILE A 218 -3.54 -6.52 16.03
N PRO A 219 -2.62 -5.53 16.02
CA PRO A 219 -1.53 -5.48 16.99
C PRO A 219 -2.02 -5.60 18.43
N GLY A 220 -1.39 -6.51 19.20
CA GLY A 220 -1.76 -6.82 20.57
C GLY A 220 -2.71 -8.01 20.75
N ASN A 221 -3.20 -8.63 19.66
CA ASN A 221 -3.88 -9.92 19.79
C ASN A 221 -2.86 -11.03 20.10
N SER A 222 -3.27 -12.01 20.89
CA SER A 222 -2.51 -13.22 21.20
C SER A 222 -3.43 -14.43 21.13
N ILE A 223 -2.87 -15.56 20.70
CA ILE A 223 -3.52 -16.88 20.74
C ILE A 223 -2.53 -17.87 21.36
N GLU A 224 -3.06 -18.93 21.94
CA GLU A 224 -2.29 -20.11 22.34
C GLU A 224 -2.63 -21.24 21.36
N ILE A 225 -1.58 -21.85 20.78
CA ILE A 225 -1.70 -23.02 19.91
C ILE A 225 -1.18 -24.19 20.75
N ALA A 226 -2.02 -25.21 20.93
CA ALA A 226 -1.73 -26.36 21.78
C ALA A 226 -1.20 -27.53 20.95
#